data_806b54ea0ca2717ab8f4418e3d9d059c
#
_entry.id   806b54ea0ca2717ab8f4418e3d9d059c
#
_cell.length_a   1.000
_cell.length_b   1.000
_cell.length_c   1.000
_cell.angle_alpha   90.00
_cell.angle_beta   90.00
_cell.angle_gamma   90.00
#
_symmetry.space_group_name_H-M   'P 1'
#
loop_
_entity.id
_entity.type
_entity.pdbx_description
1 polymer ?
#
loop_
_entity_poly.entity_id
_entity_poly.type
_entity_poly.pdbx_seq_one_letter_code
_entity_poly.pdbx_strand_id
1 'polypeptide(L)'
;MDLFASRRRTVQIVFIIIASIFVLRLLFIQVINKNYQQLANNNVLRKVTLYPSRGLIYDRNGKLILFNQAEYDLLVTPGQLKKFDTTLLCATLGIDKIQFIKDLEKAYKYSRFKPTVIVNRIQPELYAQLQEDMYMYPGFYTQVRTVRTYPFAAAGHVLGYISEVT
;
A
#
# COMPACT_ATOMS: atom_id res chain seq x y z
N MET A 1 -26.46 -46.47 -46.63
CA MET A 1 -26.01 -45.09 -47.02
C MET A 1 -26.22 -44.18 -45.83
N ASP A 2 -25.11 -43.70 -45.32
CA ASP A 2 -24.97 -43.21 -43.92
C ASP A 2 -25.45 -41.77 -43.73
N LEU A 3 -26.76 -41.62 -43.49
CA LEU A 3 -27.35 -40.35 -43.04
C LEU A 3 -26.70 -39.83 -41.73
N PHE A 4 -26.15 -40.74 -40.95
CA PHE A 4 -25.43 -40.42 -39.70
C PHE A 4 -24.00 -39.92 -39.96
N ALA A 5 -23.32 -40.36 -41.01
CA ALA A 5 -21.95 -39.93 -41.31
C ALA A 5 -21.89 -38.43 -41.74
N SER A 6 -22.88 -37.98 -42.49
CA SER A 6 -23.00 -36.57 -42.85
C SER A 6 -23.24 -35.66 -41.63
N ARG A 7 -24.17 -36.03 -40.76
CA ARG A 7 -24.46 -35.29 -39.54
C ARG A 7 -23.28 -35.28 -38.58
N ARG A 8 -22.55 -36.38 -38.45
CA ARG A 8 -21.32 -36.46 -37.64
C ARG A 8 -20.25 -35.48 -38.16
N ARG A 9 -20.01 -35.40 -39.45
CA ARG A 9 -19.05 -34.47 -40.06
C ARG A 9 -19.47 -33.02 -39.81
N THR A 10 -20.74 -32.67 -39.96
CA THR A 10 -21.24 -31.33 -39.69
C THR A 10 -20.97 -30.91 -38.24
N VAL A 11 -21.29 -31.79 -37.28
CA VAL A 11 -21.00 -31.52 -35.87
C VAL A 11 -19.53 -31.37 -35.59
N GLN A 12 -18.68 -32.23 -36.16
CA GLN A 12 -17.24 -32.11 -36.02
C GLN A 12 -16.71 -30.79 -36.58
N ILE A 13 -17.15 -30.33 -37.74
CA ILE A 13 -16.78 -29.07 -38.34
C ILE A 13 -17.16 -27.89 -37.44
N VAL A 14 -18.40 -27.90 -36.89
CA VAL A 14 -18.88 -26.87 -35.99
C VAL A 14 -17.99 -26.79 -34.74
N PHE A 15 -17.66 -27.93 -34.12
CA PHE A 15 -16.76 -27.97 -32.98
C PHE A 15 -15.35 -27.44 -33.28
N ILE A 16 -14.80 -27.81 -34.45
CA ILE A 16 -13.48 -27.32 -34.87
C ILE A 16 -13.51 -25.81 -35.09
N ILE A 17 -14.55 -25.27 -35.70
CA ILE A 17 -14.69 -23.82 -35.91
C ILE A 17 -14.77 -23.09 -34.55
N ILE A 18 -15.58 -23.56 -33.63
CA ILE A 18 -15.70 -22.96 -32.30
C ILE A 18 -14.35 -23.03 -31.58
N ALA A 19 -13.69 -24.18 -31.56
CA ALA A 19 -12.38 -24.33 -30.95
C ALA A 19 -11.34 -23.39 -31.56
N SER A 20 -11.32 -23.25 -32.90
CA SER A 20 -10.43 -22.30 -33.59
C SER A 20 -10.67 -20.85 -33.17
N ILE A 21 -11.94 -20.43 -33.02
CA ILE A 21 -12.26 -19.08 -32.58
C ILE A 21 -11.74 -18.85 -31.16
N PHE A 22 -11.89 -19.81 -30.25
CA PHE A 22 -11.35 -19.70 -28.89
C PHE A 22 -9.81 -19.62 -28.87
N VAL A 23 -9.13 -20.45 -29.62
CA VAL A 23 -7.67 -20.45 -29.72
C VAL A 23 -7.18 -19.11 -30.27
N LEU A 24 -7.78 -18.61 -31.35
CA LEU A 24 -7.43 -17.29 -31.93
C LEU A 24 -7.67 -16.15 -30.92
N ARG A 25 -8.77 -16.22 -30.16
CA ARG A 25 -9.09 -15.23 -29.14
C ARG A 25 -8.08 -15.25 -27.98
N LEU A 26 -7.70 -16.44 -27.52
CA LEU A 26 -6.66 -16.60 -26.50
C LEU A 26 -5.31 -16.07 -26.97
N LEU A 27 -4.93 -16.37 -28.18
CA LEU A 27 -3.70 -15.90 -28.80
C LEU A 27 -3.68 -14.35 -28.86
N PHE A 28 -4.81 -13.76 -29.28
CA PHE A 28 -4.96 -12.31 -29.32
C PHE A 28 -4.78 -11.69 -27.92
N ILE A 29 -5.43 -12.24 -26.89
CA ILE A 29 -5.37 -11.72 -25.53
C ILE A 29 -3.96 -11.90 -24.92
N GLN A 30 -3.33 -13.05 -25.13
CA GLN A 30 -2.06 -13.37 -24.50
C GLN A 30 -0.84 -12.75 -25.19
N VAL A 31 -0.86 -12.65 -26.50
CA VAL A 31 0.31 -12.21 -27.28
C VAL A 31 0.20 -10.76 -27.73
N ILE A 32 -0.96 -10.34 -28.21
CA ILE A 32 -1.13 -9.04 -28.85
C ILE A 32 -1.49 -7.97 -27.81
N ASN A 33 -2.35 -8.29 -26.84
CA ASN A 33 -2.86 -7.31 -25.90
C ASN A 33 -2.01 -7.21 -24.64
N LYS A 34 -0.98 -6.36 -24.66
CA LYS A 34 -0.09 -6.12 -23.51
C LYS A 34 -0.75 -5.41 -22.32
N ASN A 35 -1.94 -4.83 -22.51
CA ASN A 35 -2.63 -4.12 -21.43
C ASN A 35 -2.99 -5.06 -20.27
N TYR A 36 -3.37 -6.31 -20.57
CA TYR A 36 -3.66 -7.30 -19.52
C TYR A 36 -2.42 -7.69 -18.72
N GLN A 37 -1.26 -7.73 -19.36
CA GLN A 37 0.01 -7.98 -18.68
C GLN A 37 0.38 -6.83 -17.73
N GLN A 38 0.14 -5.58 -18.13
CA GLN A 38 0.36 -4.42 -17.26
C GLN A 38 -0.59 -4.42 -16.06
N LEU A 39 -1.88 -4.74 -16.28
CA LEU A 39 -2.86 -4.85 -15.21
C LEU A 39 -2.51 -5.98 -14.23
N ALA A 40 -2.08 -7.14 -14.73
CA ALA A 40 -1.62 -8.25 -13.91
C ALA A 40 -0.39 -7.85 -13.08
N ASN A 41 0.61 -7.22 -13.68
CA ASN A 41 1.79 -6.74 -12.98
C ASN A 41 1.46 -5.69 -11.92
N ASN A 42 0.54 -4.77 -12.21
CA ASN A 42 0.10 -3.76 -11.24
C ASN A 42 -0.66 -4.38 -10.05
N ASN A 43 -1.32 -5.51 -10.24
CA ASN A 43 -2.02 -6.22 -9.17
C ASN A 43 -1.08 -7.07 -8.30
N VAL A 44 0.01 -7.58 -8.87
CA VAL A 44 0.98 -8.46 -8.16
C VAL A 44 2.12 -7.66 -7.53
N LEU A 45 2.57 -6.58 -8.20
CA LEU A 45 3.69 -5.79 -7.73
C LEU A 45 3.23 -4.67 -6.81
N ARG A 46 3.46 -4.82 -5.51
CA ARG A 46 3.34 -3.73 -4.55
C ARG A 46 4.60 -2.86 -4.64
N LYS A 47 4.48 -1.66 -5.24
CA LYS A 47 5.56 -0.68 -5.22
C LYS A 47 5.63 -0.06 -3.82
N VAL A 48 6.68 -0.35 -3.08
CA VAL A 48 6.99 0.30 -1.81
C VAL A 48 8.09 1.32 -2.08
N THR A 49 7.79 2.60 -1.86
CA THR A 49 8.80 3.66 -1.97
C THR A 49 9.66 3.64 -0.72
N LEU A 50 10.93 3.25 -0.87
CA LEU A 50 11.91 3.33 0.21
C LEU A 50 12.61 4.69 0.07
N TYR A 51 12.46 5.54 1.09
CA TYR A 51 13.19 6.79 1.17
C TYR A 51 14.55 6.54 1.80
N PRO A 52 15.66 6.88 1.12
CA PRO A 52 16.99 6.75 1.71
C PRO A 52 17.13 7.70 2.91
N SER A 53 17.84 7.26 3.93
CA SER A 53 18.18 8.11 5.06
C SER A 53 19.11 9.24 4.59
N ARG A 54 18.87 10.46 5.05
CA ARG A 54 19.73 11.60 4.74
C ARG A 54 20.96 11.58 5.63
N GLY A 55 22.06 12.25 5.21
CA GLY A 55 23.28 12.37 5.99
C GLY A 55 23.08 13.09 7.33
N LEU A 56 23.93 12.80 8.30
CA LEU A 56 24.01 13.49 9.58
C LEU A 56 24.82 14.79 9.43
N ILE A 57 24.51 15.81 10.23
CA ILE A 57 25.26 17.08 10.23
C ILE A 57 25.82 17.32 11.62
N TYR A 58 27.11 17.58 11.66
CA TYR A 58 27.87 17.86 12.88
C TYR A 58 28.39 19.29 12.89
N ASP A 59 28.60 19.83 14.07
CA ASP A 59 29.34 21.10 14.24
C ASP A 59 30.86 20.89 14.13
N ARG A 60 31.62 21.97 14.23
CA ARG A 60 33.11 21.95 14.23
C ARG A 60 33.70 21.11 15.35
N ASN A 61 32.97 20.90 16.44
CA ASN A 61 33.40 20.18 17.61
C ASN A 61 32.93 18.69 17.58
N GLY A 62 32.31 18.26 16.48
CA GLY A 62 31.78 16.92 16.35
C GLY A 62 30.42 16.69 17.03
N LYS A 63 29.75 17.76 17.48
CA LYS A 63 28.43 17.67 18.10
C LYS A 63 27.37 17.54 17.02
N LEU A 64 26.47 16.60 17.20
CA LEU A 64 25.38 16.31 16.25
C LEU A 64 24.33 17.43 16.29
N ILE A 65 24.22 18.18 15.17
CA ILE A 65 23.25 19.28 15.01
C ILE A 65 21.95 18.78 14.38
N LEU A 66 22.06 17.77 13.53
CA LEU A 66 20.91 17.28 12.78
C LEU A 66 21.05 15.79 12.52
N PHE A 67 20.01 15.04 12.88
CA PHE A 67 20.00 13.60 12.74
C PHE A 67 18.64 13.09 12.24
N ASN A 68 18.61 11.83 11.86
CA ASN A 68 17.41 11.15 11.43
C ASN A 68 16.84 10.35 12.60
N GLN A 69 15.56 10.56 12.88
CA GLN A 69 14.80 9.79 13.86
C GLN A 69 13.81 8.89 13.11
N ALA A 70 13.66 7.67 13.56
CA ALA A 70 12.63 6.80 13.05
C ALA A 70 11.30 7.19 13.69
N GLU A 71 10.30 7.44 12.85
CA GLU A 71 8.90 7.56 13.21
C GLU A 71 8.11 6.50 12.45
N TYR A 72 6.89 6.26 12.85
CA TYR A 72 6.08 5.20 12.28
C TYR A 72 4.77 5.76 11.76
N ASP A 73 4.40 5.39 10.54
CA ASP A 73 3.07 5.68 10.01
C ASP A 73 2.19 4.44 10.17
N LEU A 74 0.94 4.63 10.61
CA LEU A 74 -0.07 3.57 10.63
C LEU A 74 -0.84 3.56 9.33
N LEU A 75 -0.78 2.46 8.64
CA LEU A 75 -1.49 2.23 7.39
C LEU A 75 -2.62 1.24 7.59
N VAL A 76 -3.65 1.38 6.77
CA VAL A 76 -4.76 0.42 6.70
C VAL A 76 -4.97 -0.05 5.28
N THR A 77 -5.28 -1.33 5.11
CA THR A 77 -5.85 -1.89 3.88
C THR A 77 -7.32 -2.20 4.13
N PRO A 78 -8.25 -1.34 3.65
CA PRO A 78 -9.66 -1.45 4.04
C PRO A 78 -10.30 -2.80 3.74
N GLY A 79 -9.87 -3.47 2.65
CA GLY A 79 -10.38 -4.79 2.27
C GLY A 79 -9.96 -5.94 3.19
N GLN A 80 -8.97 -5.73 4.06
CA GLN A 80 -8.47 -6.72 5.01
C GLN A 80 -8.96 -6.47 6.45
N LEU A 81 -9.69 -5.38 6.68
CA LEU A 81 -10.22 -5.05 7.99
C LEU A 81 -11.23 -6.08 8.45
N LYS A 82 -11.05 -6.55 9.67
CA LYS A 82 -12.06 -7.30 10.44
C LYS A 82 -12.65 -6.40 11.51
N LYS A 83 -13.62 -6.91 12.26
CA LYS A 83 -14.17 -6.18 13.42
C LYS A 83 -13.06 -5.99 14.46
N PHE A 84 -12.85 -4.76 14.89
CA PHE A 84 -11.86 -4.40 15.90
C PHE A 84 -12.44 -3.29 16.81
N ASP A 85 -11.86 -3.12 17.98
CA ASP A 85 -12.25 -2.06 18.90
C ASP A 85 -11.57 -0.75 18.54
N THR A 86 -12.36 0.14 17.92
CA THR A 86 -11.90 1.47 17.51
C THR A 86 -11.58 2.36 18.74
N THR A 87 -12.28 2.13 19.86
CA THR A 87 -12.11 2.98 21.05
C THR A 87 -10.77 2.69 21.71
N LEU A 88 -10.41 1.42 21.81
CA LEU A 88 -9.12 1.01 22.35
C LEU A 88 -7.96 1.51 21.49
N LEU A 89 -8.05 1.32 20.17
CA LEU A 89 -7.01 1.79 19.25
C LEU A 89 -6.80 3.31 19.34
N CYS A 90 -7.89 4.08 19.36
CA CYS A 90 -7.80 5.53 19.45
C CYS A 90 -7.25 5.98 20.83
N ALA A 91 -7.57 5.28 21.90
CA ALA A 91 -7.03 5.56 23.23
C ALA A 91 -5.51 5.30 23.28
N THR A 92 -5.04 4.17 22.73
CA THR A 92 -3.61 3.84 22.65
C THR A 92 -2.83 4.87 21.85
N LEU A 93 -3.40 5.36 20.76
CA LEU A 93 -2.75 6.34 19.88
C LEU A 93 -2.94 7.80 20.32
N GLY A 94 -3.80 8.07 21.29
CA GLY A 94 -4.13 9.42 21.76
C GLY A 94 -4.82 10.28 20.70
N ILE A 95 -5.59 9.68 19.78
CA ILE A 95 -6.26 10.37 18.68
C ILE A 95 -7.77 10.44 18.87
N ASP A 96 -8.39 11.48 18.29
CA ASP A 96 -9.83 11.62 18.32
C ASP A 96 -10.51 10.56 17.46
N LYS A 97 -11.46 9.85 18.07
CA LYS A 97 -12.24 8.79 17.42
C LYS A 97 -13.03 9.29 16.22
N ILE A 98 -13.58 10.50 16.29
CA ILE A 98 -14.38 11.07 15.19
C ILE A 98 -13.50 11.32 13.98
N GLN A 99 -12.31 11.88 14.21
CA GLN A 99 -11.34 12.12 13.14
C GLN A 99 -10.83 10.82 12.54
N PHE A 100 -10.51 9.84 13.37
CA PHE A 100 -10.07 8.51 12.92
C PHE A 100 -11.10 7.83 12.00
N ILE A 101 -12.39 7.87 12.36
CA ILE A 101 -13.48 7.29 11.55
C ILE A 101 -13.58 8.00 10.20
N LYS A 102 -13.48 9.35 10.17
CA LYS A 102 -13.48 10.11 8.92
C LYS A 102 -12.31 9.73 7.99
N ASP A 103 -11.13 9.55 8.56
CA ASP A 103 -9.95 9.18 7.78
C ASP A 103 -10.03 7.72 7.30
N LEU A 104 -10.62 6.85 8.09
CA LEU A 104 -10.93 5.48 7.67
C LEU A 104 -11.95 5.45 6.52
N GLU A 105 -13.00 6.28 6.57
CA GLU A 105 -13.96 6.42 5.47
C GLU A 105 -13.31 6.96 4.19
N LYS A 106 -12.40 7.93 4.31
CA LYS A 106 -11.62 8.42 3.16
C LYS A 106 -10.77 7.31 2.56
N ALA A 107 -10.12 6.49 3.40
CA ALA A 107 -9.34 5.34 2.94
C ALA A 107 -10.21 4.33 2.18
N TYR A 108 -11.43 4.03 2.66
CA TYR A 108 -12.39 3.19 1.95
C TYR A 108 -12.83 3.76 0.59
N LYS A 109 -13.06 5.07 0.52
CA LYS A 109 -13.42 5.75 -0.74
C LYS A 109 -12.27 5.77 -1.73
N TYR A 110 -11.03 5.89 -1.24
CA TYR A 110 -9.85 5.91 -2.08
C TYR A 110 -9.56 4.55 -2.72
N SER A 111 -9.45 3.50 -1.92
CA SER A 111 -9.25 2.13 -2.43
C SER A 111 -9.46 1.08 -1.33
N ARG A 112 -10.13 -0.03 -1.69
CA ARG A 112 -10.29 -1.17 -0.78
C ARG A 112 -9.02 -2.02 -0.65
N PHE A 113 -8.12 -1.99 -1.63
CA PHE A 113 -6.98 -2.89 -1.72
C PHE A 113 -5.63 -2.20 -1.54
N LYS A 114 -5.58 -0.88 -1.70
CA LYS A 114 -4.34 -0.12 -1.51
C LYS A 114 -4.18 0.29 -0.06
N PRO A 115 -2.96 0.15 0.49
CA PRO A 115 -2.65 0.69 1.80
C PRO A 115 -2.76 2.20 1.79
N THR A 116 -3.43 2.74 2.79
CA THR A 116 -3.60 4.18 2.98
C THR A 116 -3.15 4.55 4.37
N VAL A 117 -2.39 5.62 4.50
CA VAL A 117 -1.93 6.14 5.79
C VAL A 117 -3.10 6.79 6.51
N ILE A 118 -3.35 6.38 7.76
CA ILE A 118 -4.38 6.95 8.62
C ILE A 118 -3.76 7.83 9.69
N VAL A 119 -2.69 7.37 10.31
CA VAL A 119 -1.98 8.14 11.35
C VAL A 119 -0.53 8.31 10.92
N ASN A 120 -0.11 9.56 10.87
CA ASN A 120 1.26 9.92 10.54
C ASN A 120 2.08 10.12 11.81
N ARG A 121 3.37 9.82 11.76
CA ARG A 121 4.38 10.21 12.76
C ARG A 121 4.08 9.72 14.17
N ILE A 122 3.81 8.44 14.31
CA ILE A 122 3.71 7.80 15.62
C ILE A 122 5.11 7.77 16.23
N GLN A 123 5.24 8.27 17.45
CA GLN A 123 6.49 8.24 18.20
C GLN A 123 6.89 6.82 18.56
N PRO A 124 8.19 6.52 18.70
CA PRO A 124 8.66 5.17 19.00
C PRO A 124 8.05 4.53 20.23
N GLU A 125 7.75 5.33 21.28
CA GLU A 125 7.16 4.87 22.53
C GLU A 125 5.73 4.36 22.32
N LEU A 126 4.91 5.14 21.60
CA LEU A 126 3.52 4.75 21.26
C LEU A 126 3.50 3.59 20.26
N TYR A 127 4.49 3.55 19.36
CA TYR A 127 4.63 2.45 18.45
C TYR A 127 4.92 1.12 19.16
N ALA A 128 5.78 1.14 20.18
CA ALA A 128 6.08 -0.06 20.96
C ALA A 128 4.81 -0.62 21.62
N GLN A 129 3.97 0.24 22.22
CA GLN A 129 2.69 -0.17 22.79
C GLN A 129 1.72 -0.72 21.73
N LEU A 130 1.60 -0.02 20.60
CA LEU A 130 0.75 -0.45 19.51
C LEU A 130 1.20 -1.80 18.92
N GLN A 131 2.51 -2.05 18.86
CA GLN A 131 3.08 -3.27 18.32
C GLN A 131 2.69 -4.51 19.13
N GLU A 132 2.54 -4.40 20.42
CA GLU A 132 2.07 -5.49 21.29
C GLU A 132 0.65 -5.90 20.94
N ASP A 133 -0.21 -4.94 20.62
CA ASP A 133 -1.63 -5.14 20.33
C ASP A 133 -1.96 -5.31 18.84
N MET A 134 -0.95 -5.27 17.96
CA MET A 134 -1.15 -5.26 16.51
C MET A 134 -1.89 -6.50 16.00
N TYR A 135 -1.80 -7.63 16.68
CA TYR A 135 -2.53 -8.86 16.36
C TYR A 135 -4.06 -8.72 16.49
N MET A 136 -4.53 -7.76 17.30
CA MET A 136 -5.96 -7.45 17.46
C MET A 136 -6.51 -6.59 16.31
N TYR A 137 -5.64 -5.98 15.52
CA TYR A 137 -5.99 -5.03 14.47
C TYR A 137 -5.67 -5.55 13.06
N PRO A 138 -6.30 -6.65 12.59
CA PRO A 138 -6.04 -7.20 11.27
C PRO A 138 -6.41 -6.22 10.17
N GLY A 139 -5.51 -6.02 9.22
CA GLY A 139 -5.65 -5.03 8.13
C GLY A 139 -4.95 -3.71 8.40
N PHE A 140 -4.46 -3.50 9.64
CA PHE A 140 -3.52 -2.43 9.95
C PHE A 140 -2.08 -2.94 9.91
N TYR A 141 -1.15 -2.08 9.57
CA TYR A 141 0.28 -2.32 9.65
C TYR A 141 1.02 -1.00 9.74
N THR A 142 2.24 -1.07 10.22
CA THR A 142 3.09 0.09 10.39
C THR A 142 4.17 0.13 9.33
N GLN A 143 4.56 1.34 8.94
CA GLN A 143 5.68 1.58 8.05
C GLN A 143 6.65 2.57 8.70
N VAL A 144 7.92 2.21 8.71
CA VAL A 144 8.98 3.10 9.21
C VAL A 144 9.14 4.28 8.27
N ARG A 145 9.23 5.46 8.85
CA ARG A 145 9.52 6.72 8.18
C ARG A 145 10.69 7.39 8.86
N THR A 146 11.63 7.89 8.10
CA THR A 146 12.76 8.63 8.62
C THR A 146 12.47 10.13 8.58
N VAL A 147 12.42 10.74 9.75
CA VAL A 147 12.16 12.18 9.93
C VAL A 147 13.43 12.88 10.43
N ARG A 148 13.67 14.08 9.97
CA ARG A 148 14.78 14.90 10.43
C ARG A 148 14.45 15.58 11.74
N THR A 149 15.31 15.41 12.72
CA THR A 149 15.17 16.03 14.06
C THR A 149 16.25 17.09 14.24
N TYR A 150 15.80 18.26 14.71
CA TYR A 150 16.62 19.45 14.98
C TYR A 150 16.66 19.64 16.51
N PRO A 151 17.67 19.10 17.21
CA PRO A 151 17.74 19.21 18.67
C PRO A 151 18.03 20.63 19.16
N PHE A 152 18.55 21.48 18.27
CA PHE A 152 18.91 22.85 18.59
C PHE A 152 18.18 23.83 17.67
N ALA A 153 17.61 24.88 18.24
CA ALA A 153 17.00 25.99 17.51
C ALA A 153 18.07 26.96 16.99
N ALA A 154 19.00 26.48 16.16
CA ALA A 154 20.11 27.26 15.61
C ALA A 154 20.28 27.03 14.12
N ALA A 155 20.78 28.03 13.41
CA ALA A 155 21.17 27.97 12.00
C ALA A 155 20.04 27.53 11.03
N GLY A 156 18.78 27.88 11.30
CA GLY A 156 17.63 27.47 10.50
C GLY A 156 17.71 27.87 9.02
N HIS A 157 18.32 29.02 8.70
CA HIS A 157 18.55 29.49 7.33
C HIS A 157 19.64 28.72 6.58
N VAL A 158 20.53 28.00 7.28
CA VAL A 158 21.52 27.11 6.68
C VAL A 158 21.05 25.69 6.59
N LEU A 159 20.40 25.19 7.65
CA LEU A 159 19.92 23.81 7.76
C LEU A 159 18.60 23.60 7.03
N GLY A 160 17.85 24.68 6.78
CA GLY A 160 16.53 24.64 6.17
C GLY A 160 15.48 24.01 7.08
N TYR A 161 14.32 23.75 6.49
CA TYR A 161 13.22 23.02 7.13
C TYR A 161 12.71 21.94 6.18
N ILE A 162 11.98 20.98 6.73
CA ILE A 162 11.35 19.94 5.96
C ILE A 162 9.85 20.15 6.02
N SER A 163 9.21 20.22 4.86
CA SER A 163 7.76 20.14 4.72
C SER A 163 7.38 18.97 3.81
N GLU A 164 6.18 18.45 4.01
CA GLU A 164 5.61 17.47 3.07
C GLU A 164 4.99 18.24 1.92
N VAL A 165 5.23 17.74 0.71
CA VAL A 165 4.52 18.20 -0.49
C VAL A 165 3.17 17.51 -0.48
N THR A 166 2.11 18.29 -0.33
CA THR A 166 0.71 17.83 -0.45
C THR A 166 0.33 17.62 -1.91
#